data_de812dd78669a9a4c2e0bcea962cb4e2
#
_entry.id   de812dd78669a9a4c2e0bcea962cb4e2
#
_cell.length_a   1.000
_cell.length_b   1.000
_cell.length_c   1.000
_cell.angle_alpha   90.00
_cell.angle_beta   90.00
_cell.angle_gamma   90.00
#
_symmetry.space_group_name_H-M   'P 1'
#
loop_
_entity.id
_entity.type
_entity.pdbx_description
1 polymer ?
#
loop_
_entity_poly.entity_id
_entity_poly.type
_entity_poly.pdbx_seq_one_letter_code
_entity_poly.pdbx_strand_id
1 'polypeptide(L)'
;SPSDPITMNSAKTATATWKTQYYLTVSSSYDSPTPVSGWFDSGTSISASVTSPVAGPAGTQYVCTGWTGSGSVPASGSTSSVTFTISVPSSITWAWKTQYYLTVSSPYGTTGGQGWYDSGVSAYATVSPLTVAGPSGTQFVFTSWSGDASGSTSPSNSITMSGIRRGVGWWRA
;
A
#
# COMPACT_ATOMS: atom_id res chain seq x y z
N SER A 1 -27.08 -9.81 33.20
CA SER A 1 -27.46 -9.00 34.39
C SER A 1 -28.83 -9.42 34.88
N PRO A 2 -29.12 -9.38 36.18
CA PRO A 2 -30.44 -9.65 36.67
C PRO A 2 -31.42 -8.59 36.14
N SER A 3 -32.67 -9.00 35.90
CA SER A 3 -33.74 -8.07 35.57
C SER A 3 -34.11 -7.21 36.81
N ASP A 4 -34.74 -6.05 36.56
CA ASP A 4 -35.31 -5.29 37.64
C ASP A 4 -36.38 -6.13 38.40
N PRO A 5 -36.56 -5.89 39.71
CA PRO A 5 -37.56 -6.64 40.48
C PRO A 5 -38.97 -6.46 39.89
N ILE A 6 -39.70 -7.59 39.76
CA ILE A 6 -41.08 -7.58 39.28
C ILE A 6 -42.01 -7.72 40.48
N THR A 7 -42.85 -6.73 40.75
CA THR A 7 -43.86 -6.80 41.79
C THR A 7 -45.00 -7.72 41.34
N MET A 8 -45.21 -8.81 42.09
CA MET A 8 -46.20 -9.87 41.78
C MET A 8 -47.57 -9.55 42.41
N ASN A 9 -48.33 -8.63 41.83
CA ASN A 9 -49.68 -8.25 42.23
C ASN A 9 -50.82 -8.85 41.33
N SER A 10 -50.38 -9.55 40.26
CA SER A 10 -51.22 -10.29 39.31
C SER A 10 -50.34 -11.23 38.51
N ALA A 11 -50.91 -12.08 37.62
CA ALA A 11 -50.11 -12.88 36.67
C ALA A 11 -49.25 -11.98 35.81
N LYS A 12 -47.94 -12.24 35.74
CA LYS A 12 -46.96 -11.49 34.96
C LYS A 12 -46.18 -12.41 34.01
N THR A 13 -45.84 -11.92 32.85
CA THR A 13 -44.99 -12.61 31.87
C THR A 13 -43.70 -11.82 31.71
N ALA A 14 -42.56 -12.52 31.80
CA ALA A 14 -41.26 -11.97 31.43
C ALA A 14 -40.79 -12.65 30.12
N THR A 15 -40.40 -11.86 29.14
CA THR A 15 -39.90 -12.36 27.87
C THR A 15 -38.45 -11.88 27.69
N ALA A 16 -37.54 -12.82 27.49
CA ALA A 16 -36.18 -12.52 27.11
C ALA A 16 -36.06 -12.42 25.56
N THR A 17 -35.42 -11.37 25.08
CA THR A 17 -35.13 -11.21 23.66
C THR A 17 -33.64 -11.40 23.41
N TRP A 18 -33.31 -12.07 22.33
CA TRP A 18 -31.92 -12.36 21.93
C TRP A 18 -31.65 -11.75 20.56
N LYS A 19 -30.42 -11.29 20.37
CA LYS A 19 -29.92 -10.85 19.05
C LYS A 19 -28.84 -11.80 18.56
N THR A 20 -28.83 -12.07 17.26
CA THR A 20 -27.77 -12.85 16.61
C THR A 20 -26.63 -11.96 16.25
N GLN A 21 -25.39 -12.36 16.58
CA GLN A 21 -24.18 -11.71 16.18
C GLN A 21 -23.27 -12.69 15.43
N TYR A 22 -22.52 -12.18 14.48
CA TYR A 22 -21.52 -12.93 13.74
C TYR A 22 -20.12 -12.32 13.94
N TYR A 23 -19.12 -13.18 14.04
CA TYR A 23 -17.75 -12.74 14.21
C TYR A 23 -17.13 -12.42 12.84
N LEU A 24 -16.51 -11.26 12.73
CA LEU A 24 -15.67 -10.86 11.60
C LEU A 24 -14.21 -10.98 12.02
N THR A 25 -13.43 -11.81 11.30
CA THR A 25 -11.97 -11.85 11.40
C THR A 25 -11.37 -10.91 10.36
N VAL A 26 -10.53 -9.98 10.80
CA VAL A 26 -9.85 -9.01 9.92
C VAL A 26 -8.35 -9.17 10.09
N SER A 27 -7.61 -9.34 8.98
CA SER A 27 -6.16 -9.52 8.97
C SER A 27 -5.49 -8.56 8.00
N SER A 28 -4.38 -7.95 8.44
CA SER A 28 -3.50 -7.13 7.61
C SER A 28 -2.07 -7.27 8.09
N SER A 29 -1.10 -7.34 7.15
CA SER A 29 0.34 -7.39 7.46
C SER A 29 0.93 -6.01 7.71
N TYR A 30 0.29 -4.98 7.15
CA TYR A 30 0.69 -3.58 7.30
C TYR A 30 -0.58 -2.78 7.57
N ASP A 31 -0.49 -1.67 8.27
CA ASP A 31 -1.62 -0.87 8.71
C ASP A 31 -2.56 -1.57 9.73
N SER A 32 -3.31 -0.77 10.44
CA SER A 32 -4.37 -1.21 11.36
C SER A 32 -5.71 -1.10 10.64
N PRO A 33 -6.33 -2.23 10.24
CA PRO A 33 -7.59 -2.19 9.50
C PRO A 33 -8.74 -1.67 10.34
N THR A 34 -9.70 -1.05 9.68
CA THR A 34 -10.98 -0.63 10.27
C THR A 34 -12.11 -1.39 9.56
N PRO A 35 -13.04 -2.04 10.32
CA PRO A 35 -12.99 -2.29 11.75
C PRO A 35 -11.90 -3.34 12.08
N VAL A 36 -11.54 -3.45 13.35
CA VAL A 36 -10.80 -4.60 13.87
C VAL A 36 -11.70 -5.83 13.96
N SER A 37 -11.11 -7.01 14.14
CA SER A 37 -11.88 -8.24 14.37
C SER A 37 -12.84 -8.09 15.55
N GLY A 38 -14.06 -8.58 15.41
CA GLY A 38 -15.08 -8.44 16.47
C GLY A 38 -16.44 -9.04 16.12
N TRP A 39 -17.36 -8.93 17.08
CA TRP A 39 -18.76 -9.36 16.96
C TRP A 39 -19.63 -8.22 16.43
N PHE A 40 -20.45 -8.53 15.43
CA PHE A 40 -21.37 -7.58 14.80
C PHE A 40 -22.79 -8.16 14.76
N ASP A 41 -23.78 -7.33 14.98
CA ASP A 41 -25.19 -7.74 14.90
C ASP A 41 -25.52 -8.20 13.47
N SER A 42 -26.29 -9.27 13.35
CA SER A 42 -26.77 -9.77 12.05
C SER A 42 -27.49 -8.66 11.28
N GLY A 43 -27.15 -8.49 10.00
CA GLY A 43 -27.69 -7.44 9.14
C GLY A 43 -26.96 -6.11 9.22
N THR A 44 -25.89 -5.99 10.04
CA THR A 44 -25.08 -4.76 10.08
C THR A 44 -24.31 -4.56 8.77
N SER A 45 -24.40 -3.36 8.21
CA SER A 45 -23.54 -2.94 7.11
C SER A 45 -22.16 -2.55 7.65
N ILE A 46 -21.12 -3.21 7.16
CA ILE A 46 -19.73 -3.01 7.58
C ILE A 46 -18.94 -2.43 6.40
N SER A 47 -18.26 -1.31 6.64
CA SER A 47 -17.27 -0.74 5.72
C SER A 47 -15.88 -1.06 6.25
N ALA A 48 -15.20 -2.02 5.63
CA ALA A 48 -13.84 -2.40 5.98
C ALA A 48 -12.83 -1.68 5.09
N SER A 49 -11.71 -1.21 5.68
CA SER A 49 -10.68 -0.48 4.94
C SER A 49 -9.30 -0.56 5.59
N VAL A 50 -8.28 -0.30 4.78
CA VAL A 50 -6.90 -0.06 5.19
C VAL A 50 -6.37 1.22 4.52
N THR A 51 -5.40 1.87 5.16
CA THR A 51 -4.66 2.99 4.55
C THR A 51 -3.67 2.45 3.53
N SER A 52 -3.59 3.07 2.36
CA SER A 52 -2.63 2.68 1.31
C SER A 52 -2.23 3.92 0.50
N PRO A 53 -0.91 4.14 0.25
CA PRO A 53 0.22 3.36 0.76
C PRO A 53 0.51 3.57 2.25
N VAL A 54 1.20 2.59 2.86
CA VAL A 54 1.77 2.69 4.20
C VAL A 54 3.28 2.91 4.08
N ALA A 55 3.81 3.90 4.80
CA ALA A 55 5.24 4.14 4.84
C ALA A 55 5.95 3.00 5.61
N GLY A 56 7.01 2.47 5.01
CA GLY A 56 7.95 1.56 5.63
C GLY A 56 9.25 2.28 6.04
N PRO A 57 10.38 1.56 6.15
CA PRO A 57 11.70 2.18 6.26
C PRO A 57 11.94 3.18 5.12
N ALA A 58 12.87 4.14 5.34
CA ALA A 58 13.18 5.17 4.35
C ALA A 58 13.31 4.58 2.93
N GLY A 59 12.61 5.16 1.95
CA GLY A 59 12.58 4.69 0.56
C GLY A 59 11.87 3.35 0.33
N THR A 60 11.08 2.88 1.29
CA THR A 60 10.22 1.71 1.16
C THR A 60 8.77 2.08 1.49
N GLN A 61 7.82 1.55 0.76
CA GLN A 61 6.40 1.65 1.10
C GLN A 61 5.67 0.35 0.77
N TYR A 62 4.52 0.17 1.43
CA TYR A 62 3.63 -0.97 1.23
C TYR A 62 2.32 -0.48 0.62
N VAL A 63 1.92 -1.08 -0.49
CA VAL A 63 0.72 -0.70 -1.23
C VAL A 63 -0.29 -1.84 -1.18
N CYS A 64 -1.49 -1.56 -0.68
CA CYS A 64 -2.56 -2.54 -0.69
C CYS A 64 -2.90 -2.89 -2.15
N THR A 65 -2.95 -4.18 -2.46
CA THR A 65 -3.33 -4.69 -3.79
C THR A 65 -4.75 -5.19 -3.83
N GLY A 66 -5.43 -5.18 -2.67
CA GLY A 66 -6.79 -5.67 -2.52
C GLY A 66 -6.93 -6.58 -1.31
N TRP A 67 -7.89 -7.49 -1.38
CA TRP A 67 -8.25 -8.38 -0.27
C TRP A 67 -8.85 -9.68 -0.79
N THR A 68 -8.82 -10.70 0.08
CA THR A 68 -9.59 -11.94 -0.04
C THR A 68 -10.55 -12.06 1.11
N GLY A 69 -11.75 -12.58 0.86
CA GLY A 69 -12.82 -12.68 1.85
C GLY A 69 -13.52 -14.02 1.87
N SER A 70 -14.28 -14.24 2.95
CA SER A 70 -15.18 -15.38 3.09
C SER A 70 -16.43 -15.00 3.86
N GLY A 71 -17.46 -15.88 3.81
CA GLY A 71 -18.75 -15.65 4.46
C GLY A 71 -19.54 -14.53 3.75
N SER A 72 -19.85 -13.46 4.47
CA SER A 72 -20.55 -12.29 3.91
C SER A 72 -19.65 -11.33 3.15
N VAL A 73 -18.32 -11.44 3.31
CA VAL A 73 -17.35 -10.65 2.53
C VAL A 73 -17.28 -11.25 1.13
N PRO A 74 -17.33 -10.44 0.05
CA PRO A 74 -17.07 -10.95 -1.29
C PRO A 74 -15.74 -11.71 -1.36
N ALA A 75 -15.60 -12.68 -2.29
CA ALA A 75 -14.45 -13.58 -2.33
C ALA A 75 -13.10 -12.85 -2.51
N SER A 76 -13.09 -11.75 -3.27
CA SER A 76 -11.89 -10.90 -3.48
C SER A 76 -12.26 -9.52 -4.00
N GLY A 77 -11.31 -8.59 -3.92
CA GLY A 77 -11.37 -7.27 -4.55
C GLY A 77 -9.97 -6.67 -4.68
N SER A 78 -9.85 -5.62 -5.50
CA SER A 78 -8.58 -4.94 -5.81
C SER A 78 -8.47 -3.53 -5.22
N THR A 79 -9.35 -3.19 -4.28
CA THR A 79 -9.40 -1.88 -3.63
C THR A 79 -8.88 -1.96 -2.19
N SER A 80 -8.60 -0.82 -1.56
CA SER A 80 -8.27 -0.72 -0.14
C SER A 80 -9.49 -0.58 0.78
N SER A 81 -10.71 -0.79 0.25
CA SER A 81 -11.94 -0.73 1.01
C SER A 81 -13.02 -1.62 0.40
N VAL A 82 -13.94 -2.10 1.24
CA VAL A 82 -15.11 -2.89 0.84
C VAL A 82 -16.25 -2.67 1.82
N THR A 83 -17.46 -2.67 1.30
CA THR A 83 -18.70 -2.62 2.13
C THR A 83 -19.53 -3.87 1.87
N PHE A 84 -20.01 -4.49 2.93
CA PHE A 84 -20.86 -5.69 2.89
C PHE A 84 -21.79 -5.75 4.11
N THR A 85 -22.84 -6.54 4.03
CA THR A 85 -23.76 -6.79 5.16
C THR A 85 -23.45 -8.13 5.79
N ILE A 86 -23.13 -8.15 7.09
CA ILE A 86 -22.79 -9.40 7.79
C ILE A 86 -24.04 -10.21 8.10
N SER A 87 -24.07 -11.46 7.65
CA SER A 87 -25.18 -12.41 7.86
C SER A 87 -24.71 -13.82 8.25
N VAL A 88 -23.38 -14.04 8.23
CA VAL A 88 -22.72 -15.28 8.65
C VAL A 88 -21.33 -14.94 9.19
N PRO A 89 -20.66 -15.86 9.93
CA PRO A 89 -19.25 -15.69 10.30
C PRO A 89 -18.40 -15.43 9.06
N SER A 90 -17.55 -14.42 9.12
CA SER A 90 -16.87 -13.87 7.94
C SER A 90 -15.41 -13.56 8.20
N SER A 91 -14.60 -13.53 7.15
CA SER A 91 -13.21 -13.10 7.24
C SER A 91 -12.82 -12.20 6.07
N ILE A 92 -11.87 -11.31 6.32
CA ILE A 92 -11.18 -10.52 5.29
C ILE A 92 -9.68 -10.47 5.59
N THR A 93 -8.87 -10.68 4.56
CA THR A 93 -7.41 -10.58 4.62
C THR A 93 -6.92 -9.62 3.54
N TRP A 94 -6.24 -8.56 3.95
CA TRP A 94 -5.68 -7.55 3.05
C TRP A 94 -4.37 -8.04 2.45
N ALA A 95 -4.21 -7.86 1.14
CA ALA A 95 -3.03 -8.22 0.37
C ALA A 95 -2.19 -6.98 0.07
N TRP A 96 -0.86 -7.13 0.09
CA TRP A 96 0.08 -6.03 -0.01
C TRP A 96 1.22 -6.34 -0.96
N LYS A 97 1.77 -5.31 -1.61
CA LYS A 97 3.05 -5.36 -2.32
C LYS A 97 4.01 -4.34 -1.74
N THR A 98 5.30 -4.66 -1.84
CA THR A 98 6.38 -3.74 -1.45
C THR A 98 6.81 -2.91 -2.67
N GLN A 99 7.04 -1.62 -2.45
CA GLN A 99 7.65 -0.72 -3.43
C GLN A 99 8.91 -0.10 -2.84
N TYR A 100 9.90 0.13 -3.72
CA TYR A 100 11.15 0.81 -3.43
C TYR A 100 11.30 2.06 -4.26
N TYR A 101 11.94 3.07 -3.67
CA TYR A 101 12.17 4.34 -4.35
C TYR A 101 13.50 4.32 -5.10
N LEU A 102 13.48 4.69 -6.39
CA LEU A 102 14.66 5.01 -7.18
C LEU A 102 14.91 6.52 -7.10
N THR A 103 16.09 6.89 -6.60
CA THR A 103 16.59 8.28 -6.67
C THR A 103 17.51 8.42 -7.87
N VAL A 104 17.28 9.44 -8.69
CA VAL A 104 18.16 9.78 -9.81
C VAL A 104 18.67 11.20 -9.62
N SER A 105 19.99 11.39 -9.72
CA SER A 105 20.63 12.70 -9.60
C SER A 105 21.67 12.92 -10.71
N SER A 106 21.84 14.16 -11.10
CA SER A 106 22.83 14.56 -12.08
C SER A 106 23.20 16.04 -11.86
N PRO A 107 24.46 16.45 -11.98
CA PRO A 107 24.85 17.85 -11.86
C PRO A 107 24.35 18.69 -13.03
N TYR A 108 24.09 18.09 -14.19
CA TYR A 108 23.63 18.77 -15.40
C TYR A 108 22.50 18.00 -16.06
N GLY A 109 21.72 18.69 -16.89
CA GLY A 109 20.54 18.13 -17.54
C GLY A 109 19.37 17.87 -16.56
N THR A 110 18.26 17.43 -17.11
CA THR A 110 17.07 17.03 -16.37
C THR A 110 17.06 15.52 -16.22
N THR A 111 16.95 15.05 -14.98
CA THR A 111 16.86 13.61 -14.68
C THR A 111 15.43 13.10 -14.77
N GLY A 112 15.29 11.81 -15.10
CA GLY A 112 14.02 11.09 -15.09
C GLY A 112 14.20 9.66 -14.59
N GLY A 113 13.07 8.95 -14.44
CA GLY A 113 13.04 7.58 -13.93
C GLY A 113 13.05 7.49 -12.40
N GLN A 114 13.13 8.61 -11.66
CA GLN A 114 12.95 8.59 -10.21
C GLN A 114 11.50 8.30 -9.84
N GLY A 115 11.28 7.56 -8.75
CA GLY A 115 9.94 7.24 -8.28
C GLY A 115 9.85 5.90 -7.56
N TRP A 116 8.61 5.53 -7.25
CA TRP A 116 8.28 4.26 -6.60
C TRP A 116 8.06 3.15 -7.62
N TYR A 117 8.69 2.02 -7.40
CA TYR A 117 8.61 0.83 -8.26
C TYR A 117 8.30 -0.40 -7.43
N ASP A 118 7.52 -1.31 -7.98
CA ASP A 118 7.23 -2.60 -7.34
C ASP A 118 8.53 -3.41 -7.15
N SER A 119 8.61 -4.14 -6.06
CA SER A 119 9.75 -5.04 -5.80
C SER A 119 9.93 -6.02 -6.96
N GLY A 120 11.17 -6.14 -7.44
CA GLY A 120 11.57 -7.04 -8.52
C GLY A 120 11.43 -6.49 -9.92
N VAL A 121 10.76 -5.34 -10.15
CA VAL A 121 10.66 -4.77 -11.49
C VAL A 121 11.94 -4.07 -11.92
N SER A 122 12.11 -3.90 -13.23
CA SER A 122 13.20 -3.12 -13.82
C SER A 122 12.82 -1.65 -13.92
N ALA A 123 13.74 -0.77 -13.49
CA ALA A 123 13.68 0.67 -13.65
C ALA A 123 14.87 1.17 -14.43
N TYR A 124 14.80 2.41 -14.91
CA TYR A 124 15.87 3.04 -15.72
C TYR A 124 16.04 4.50 -15.29
N ALA A 125 17.30 4.92 -15.11
CA ALA A 125 17.64 6.32 -14.94
C ALA A 125 17.80 7.00 -16.29
N THR A 126 17.32 8.23 -16.43
CA THR A 126 17.48 9.03 -17.64
C THR A 126 18.04 10.41 -17.32
N VAL A 127 18.73 11.01 -18.30
CA VAL A 127 19.16 12.41 -18.27
C VAL A 127 19.06 12.99 -19.67
N SER A 128 18.65 14.24 -19.78
CA SER A 128 18.54 14.97 -21.05
C SER A 128 18.68 16.48 -20.82
N PRO A 129 19.35 17.24 -21.73
CA PRO A 129 20.15 16.76 -22.87
C PRO A 129 21.44 16.10 -22.40
N LEU A 130 22.12 15.37 -23.30
CA LEU A 130 23.42 14.71 -23.01
C LEU A 130 24.63 15.67 -23.16
N THR A 131 24.38 16.90 -23.58
CA THR A 131 25.38 17.95 -23.69
C THR A 131 24.77 19.26 -23.21
N VAL A 132 25.46 19.94 -22.32
CA VAL A 132 25.02 21.21 -21.72
C VAL A 132 26.13 22.23 -21.91
N ALA A 133 25.77 23.45 -22.35
CA ALA A 133 26.72 24.56 -22.50
C ALA A 133 27.31 24.93 -21.12
N GLY A 134 28.61 25.05 -21.05
CA GLY A 134 29.36 25.56 -19.90
C GLY A 134 29.79 27.02 -20.10
N PRO A 135 30.75 27.50 -19.30
CA PRO A 135 31.37 28.79 -19.53
C PRO A 135 31.96 28.92 -20.94
N SER A 136 32.30 30.16 -21.38
CA SER A 136 32.73 30.44 -22.73
C SER A 136 33.79 29.44 -23.22
N GLY A 137 33.53 28.81 -24.35
CA GLY A 137 34.42 27.81 -24.97
C GLY A 137 34.37 26.40 -24.34
N THR A 138 33.49 26.14 -23.42
CA THR A 138 33.31 24.82 -22.77
C THR A 138 31.91 24.27 -22.93
N GLN A 139 31.80 22.94 -22.83
CA GLN A 139 30.53 22.23 -22.70
C GLN A 139 30.73 21.03 -21.79
N PHE A 140 29.66 20.64 -21.11
CA PHE A 140 29.62 19.43 -20.32
C PHE A 140 28.91 18.32 -21.09
N VAL A 141 29.52 17.14 -21.14
CA VAL A 141 29.02 15.98 -21.88
C VAL A 141 28.78 14.84 -20.90
N PHE A 142 27.58 14.24 -20.95
CA PHE A 142 27.28 13.06 -20.18
C PHE A 142 28.19 11.91 -20.58
N THR A 143 28.75 11.19 -19.62
CA THR A 143 29.69 10.09 -19.87
C THR A 143 29.15 8.73 -19.39
N SER A 144 28.57 8.67 -18.24
CA SER A 144 28.12 7.38 -17.68
C SER A 144 27.21 7.54 -16.45
N TRP A 145 26.60 6.47 -16.07
CA TRP A 145 25.91 6.31 -14.80
C TRP A 145 26.79 5.60 -13.76
N SER A 146 26.49 5.83 -12.48
CA SER A 146 27.10 5.16 -11.33
C SER A 146 26.08 4.94 -10.22
N GLY A 147 26.51 4.27 -9.14
CA GLY A 147 25.64 3.80 -8.07
C GLY A 147 24.99 2.48 -8.48
N ASP A 148 23.67 2.37 -8.35
CA ASP A 148 22.92 1.21 -8.82
C ASP A 148 22.59 1.28 -10.32
N ALA A 149 22.72 2.45 -10.94
CA ALA A 149 22.61 2.62 -12.38
C ALA A 149 23.98 2.38 -13.05
N SER A 150 23.98 1.91 -14.29
CA SER A 150 25.17 1.66 -15.09
C SER A 150 24.94 1.95 -16.57
N GLY A 151 26.04 2.00 -17.34
CA GLY A 151 26.01 2.30 -18.78
C GLY A 151 26.41 3.73 -19.07
N SER A 152 26.68 4.00 -20.38
CA SER A 152 27.14 5.29 -20.92
C SER A 152 26.08 5.95 -21.83
N THR A 153 24.83 5.46 -21.77
CA THR A 153 23.69 5.95 -22.54
C THR A 153 22.58 6.45 -21.62
N SER A 154 21.66 7.23 -22.15
CA SER A 154 20.38 7.55 -21.50
C SER A 154 19.25 7.01 -22.38
N PRO A 155 18.45 6.06 -21.87
CA PRO A 155 18.41 5.54 -20.49
C PRO A 155 19.64 4.70 -20.10
N SER A 156 19.81 4.48 -18.78
CA SER A 156 20.80 3.56 -18.20
C SER A 156 20.51 2.10 -18.58
N ASN A 157 21.42 1.19 -18.22
CA ASN A 157 21.09 -0.22 -18.15
C ASN A 157 19.97 -0.45 -17.10
N SER A 158 19.29 -1.59 -17.20
CA SER A 158 18.22 -1.99 -16.29
C SER A 158 18.70 -2.05 -14.83
N ILE A 159 17.91 -1.46 -13.93
CA ILE A 159 18.10 -1.45 -12.48
C ILE A 159 17.00 -2.32 -11.87
N THR A 160 17.35 -3.48 -11.29
CA THR A 160 16.37 -4.31 -10.59
C THR A 160 16.03 -3.71 -9.24
N MET A 161 14.76 -3.43 -8.99
CA MET A 161 14.26 -2.79 -7.77
C MET A 161 14.08 -3.82 -6.64
N SER A 162 15.17 -4.33 -6.07
CA SER A 162 15.19 -5.27 -4.92
C SER A 162 15.48 -4.59 -3.57
N GLY A 163 15.43 -3.26 -3.54
CA GLY A 163 15.66 -2.37 -2.41
C GLY A 163 15.68 -0.93 -2.90
N ILE A 164 16.01 0.00 -2.02
CA ILE A 164 16.24 1.41 -2.38
C ILE A 164 17.40 1.47 -3.37
N ARG A 165 17.25 2.23 -4.46
CA ARG A 165 18.22 2.35 -5.52
C ARG A 165 18.56 3.81 -5.79
N ARG A 166 19.82 4.05 -6.25
CA ARG A 166 20.31 5.37 -6.61
C ARG A 166 21.13 5.33 -7.90
N GLY A 167 20.76 6.16 -8.85
CA GLY A 167 21.54 6.44 -10.07
C GLY A 167 22.14 7.84 -10.00
N VAL A 168 23.43 7.97 -10.37
CA VAL A 168 24.14 9.25 -10.44
C VAL A 168 24.77 9.39 -11.81
N GLY A 169 24.40 10.46 -12.52
CA GLY A 169 25.00 10.80 -13.81
C GLY A 169 26.39 11.45 -13.67
N TRP A 170 27.36 10.98 -14.42
CA TRP A 170 28.72 11.54 -14.51
C TRP A 170 28.92 12.30 -15.82
N TRP A 171 29.66 13.41 -15.74
CA TRP A 171 29.88 14.34 -16.82
C TRP A 171 31.36 14.73 -16.89
N ARG A 172 31.81 15.11 -18.10
CA ARG A 172 33.12 15.74 -18.33
C ARG A 172 32.94 17.08 -19.01
N ALA A 173 33.85 17.99 -18.74
CA ALA A 173 34.03 19.24 -19.48
C ALA A 173 34.78 18.99 -20.79
#